data_b3269e32b50bae20dc4d19bf0c2a16eb
#
_entry.id   b3269e32b50bae20dc4d19bf0c2a16eb
#
_cell.length_a   1.000
_cell.length_b   1.000
_cell.length_c   1.000
_cell.angle_alpha   90.00
_cell.angle_beta   90.00
_cell.angle_gamma   90.00
#
_symmetry.space_group_name_H-M   'P 1'
#
loop_
_entity.id
_entity.type
_entity.pdbx_description
1 polymer ?
#
loop_
_entity_poly.entity_id
_entity_poly.type
_entity_poly.pdbx_seq_one_letter_code
_entity_poly.pdbx_strand_id
1 'polypeptide(L)'
;MFKKKFKSIFILICTIIITEKSFSIEPNVFVQSTVNRASQILSEDTSKNEKIDKLRVIAKDTVDIRGIGFYTLGKYRKTLNDIQKDKYSELFYEYFLKSFSSRLSEYSNPKIDVQSQEKLNENYTIVSSILVATETRPEVKIQWRIYTKNPEKPMIRDLIIEGLSLARTQKEEFASIIQTNDCDINALFISLEKFINN
;
A
#
# COMPACT_ATOMS: atom_id res chain seq x y z
N MET A 1 18.12 20.58 -77.78
CA MET A 1 18.57 21.10 -76.45
C MET A 1 17.41 21.04 -75.48
N PHE A 2 17.25 19.91 -74.75
CA PHE A 2 16.10 19.66 -73.85
C PHE A 2 16.52 19.98 -72.41
N LYS A 3 15.90 21.01 -71.80
CA LYS A 3 16.04 21.31 -70.37
C LYS A 3 15.04 20.46 -69.53
N LYS A 4 15.52 19.45 -68.84
CA LYS A 4 14.75 18.72 -67.86
C LYS A 4 14.55 19.58 -66.61
N LYS A 5 13.33 19.93 -66.33
CA LYS A 5 12.93 20.56 -65.02
C LYS A 5 12.82 19.47 -63.97
N PHE A 6 13.72 19.49 -63.01
CA PHE A 6 13.66 18.65 -61.79
C PHE A 6 12.64 19.27 -60.80
N LYS A 7 11.49 18.64 -60.63
CA LYS A 7 10.52 19.01 -59.59
C LYS A 7 10.94 18.34 -58.30
N SER A 8 11.48 19.12 -57.35
CA SER A 8 11.75 18.69 -55.98
C SER A 8 10.43 18.55 -55.24
N ILE A 9 10.01 17.32 -54.95
CA ILE A 9 8.87 17.04 -54.07
C ILE A 9 9.40 17.07 -52.63
N PHE A 10 9.03 18.15 -51.91
CA PHE A 10 9.31 18.29 -50.50
C PHE A 10 8.23 17.51 -49.74
N ILE A 11 8.54 16.28 -49.29
CA ILE A 11 7.64 15.47 -48.45
C ILE A 11 7.75 16.03 -47.02
N LEU A 12 6.75 16.79 -46.61
CA LEU A 12 6.58 17.25 -45.24
C LEU A 12 6.10 16.06 -44.38
N ILE A 13 7.02 15.38 -43.70
CA ILE A 13 6.70 14.37 -42.71
C ILE A 13 6.18 15.08 -41.48
N CYS A 14 4.86 15.15 -41.33
CA CYS A 14 4.19 15.60 -40.12
C CYS A 14 4.32 14.48 -39.07
N THR A 15 5.35 14.54 -38.24
CA THR A 15 5.46 13.68 -37.04
C THR A 15 4.36 14.07 -36.07
N ILE A 16 3.29 13.29 -36.05
CA ILE A 16 2.24 13.38 -35.03
C ILE A 16 2.88 12.89 -33.72
N ILE A 17 3.28 13.82 -32.88
CA ILE A 17 3.68 13.53 -31.49
C ILE A 17 2.40 13.16 -30.76
N ILE A 18 2.13 11.87 -30.65
CA ILE A 18 1.09 11.33 -29.75
C ILE A 18 1.63 11.52 -28.33
N THR A 19 1.27 12.61 -27.68
CA THR A 19 1.48 12.76 -26.23
C THR A 19 0.53 11.79 -25.54
N GLU A 20 1.03 10.64 -25.12
CA GLU A 20 0.30 9.77 -24.22
C GLU A 20 0.02 10.58 -22.95
N LYS A 21 -1.25 10.86 -22.68
CA LYS A 21 -1.67 11.45 -21.40
C LYS A 21 -1.45 10.38 -20.34
N SER A 22 -0.36 10.46 -19.60
CA SER A 22 -0.17 9.68 -18.39
C SER A 22 -1.36 9.97 -17.44
N PHE A 23 -2.12 8.95 -17.11
CA PHE A 23 -3.32 9.07 -16.30
C PHE A 23 -2.88 9.01 -14.83
N SER A 24 -2.56 10.17 -14.24
CA SER A 24 -2.23 10.27 -12.82
C SER A 24 -3.47 10.07 -11.97
N ILE A 25 -3.38 9.20 -10.97
CA ILE A 25 -4.43 9.00 -9.97
C ILE A 25 -4.10 9.91 -8.77
N GLU A 26 -4.98 10.86 -8.48
CA GLU A 26 -4.83 11.73 -7.31
C GLU A 26 -4.87 10.92 -6.01
N PRO A 27 -3.94 11.12 -5.07
CA PRO A 27 -3.83 10.30 -3.86
C PRO A 27 -5.08 10.31 -2.98
N ASN A 28 -5.78 11.44 -2.85
CA ASN A 28 -7.05 11.51 -2.10
C ASN A 28 -8.16 10.70 -2.79
N VAL A 29 -8.25 10.73 -4.12
CA VAL A 29 -9.21 9.93 -4.90
C VAL A 29 -8.91 8.44 -4.75
N PHE A 30 -7.63 8.07 -4.79
CA PHE A 30 -7.18 6.71 -4.56
C PHE A 30 -7.58 6.20 -3.16
N VAL A 31 -7.32 6.99 -2.11
CA VAL A 31 -7.71 6.63 -0.73
C VAL A 31 -9.23 6.55 -0.62
N GLN A 32 -9.98 7.53 -1.14
CA GLN A 32 -11.45 7.51 -1.09
C GLN A 32 -12.03 6.28 -1.79
N SER A 33 -11.52 5.92 -2.97
CA SER A 33 -11.94 4.71 -3.68
C SER A 33 -11.64 3.44 -2.89
N THR A 34 -10.45 3.35 -2.29
CA THR A 34 -10.04 2.21 -1.46
C THR A 34 -10.94 2.05 -0.24
N VAL A 35 -11.21 3.14 0.45
CA VAL A 35 -12.10 3.18 1.63
C VAL A 35 -13.53 2.80 1.26
N ASN A 36 -14.07 3.34 0.17
CA ASN A 36 -15.43 3.02 -0.28
C ASN A 36 -15.58 1.53 -0.59
N ARG A 37 -14.62 0.93 -1.29
CA ARG A 37 -14.60 -0.52 -1.56
C ARG A 37 -14.57 -1.33 -0.27
N ALA A 38 -13.72 -0.97 0.70
CA ALA A 38 -13.63 -1.67 1.98
C ALA A 38 -14.92 -1.51 2.80
N SER A 39 -15.48 -0.31 2.89
CA SER A 39 -16.74 -0.05 3.61
C SER A 39 -17.92 -0.80 2.99
N GLN A 40 -17.98 -0.90 1.67
CA GLN A 40 -19.00 -1.68 0.98
C GLN A 40 -18.94 -3.16 1.38
N ILE A 41 -17.74 -3.77 1.37
CA ILE A 41 -17.56 -5.18 1.79
C ILE A 41 -17.96 -5.37 3.25
N LEU A 42 -17.57 -4.44 4.12
CA LEU A 42 -17.87 -4.52 5.55
C LEU A 42 -19.37 -4.36 5.87
N SER A 43 -20.13 -3.70 5.00
CA SER A 43 -21.59 -3.53 5.13
C SER A 43 -22.40 -4.67 4.50
N GLU A 44 -21.78 -5.58 3.74
CA GLU A 44 -22.47 -6.73 3.15
C GLU A 44 -23.01 -7.68 4.23
N ASP A 45 -24.16 -8.31 3.97
CA ASP A 45 -24.69 -9.39 4.81
C ASP A 45 -24.09 -10.75 4.38
N THR A 46 -22.79 -10.91 4.63
CA THR A 46 -22.02 -12.11 4.29
C THR A 46 -21.20 -12.57 5.49
N SER A 47 -20.68 -13.79 5.44
CA SER A 47 -19.86 -14.36 6.50
C SER A 47 -18.59 -13.55 6.75
N LYS A 48 -18.07 -13.61 7.97
CA LYS A 48 -16.79 -12.96 8.33
C LYS A 48 -15.65 -13.42 7.41
N ASN A 49 -15.61 -14.71 7.06
CA ASN A 49 -14.57 -15.27 6.21
C ASN A 49 -14.63 -14.71 4.78
N GLU A 50 -15.84 -14.59 4.20
CA GLU A 50 -16.00 -13.97 2.87
C GLU A 50 -15.57 -12.50 2.86
N LYS A 51 -15.89 -11.73 3.92
CA LYS A 51 -15.39 -10.36 4.09
C LYS A 51 -13.87 -10.31 4.14
N ILE A 52 -13.25 -11.20 4.92
CA ILE A 52 -11.80 -11.33 5.01
C ILE A 52 -11.17 -11.59 3.63
N ASP A 53 -11.71 -12.51 2.86
CA ASP A 53 -11.16 -12.84 1.54
C ASP A 53 -11.28 -11.66 0.56
N LYS A 54 -12.42 -10.97 0.56
CA LYS A 54 -12.61 -9.75 -0.25
C LYS A 54 -11.68 -8.61 0.18
N LEU A 55 -11.46 -8.41 1.48
CA LEU A 55 -10.54 -7.40 2.02
C LEU A 55 -9.08 -7.72 1.65
N ARG A 56 -8.69 -8.99 1.60
CA ARG A 56 -7.38 -9.41 1.11
C ARG A 56 -7.13 -8.99 -0.33
N VAL A 57 -8.15 -9.05 -1.19
CA VAL A 57 -8.03 -8.57 -2.58
C VAL A 57 -7.75 -7.08 -2.61
N ILE A 58 -8.48 -6.27 -1.82
CA ILE A 58 -8.22 -4.82 -1.72
C ILE A 58 -6.79 -4.56 -1.26
N ALA A 59 -6.32 -5.26 -0.21
CA ALA A 59 -4.97 -5.08 0.29
C ALA A 59 -3.90 -5.39 -0.78
N LYS A 60 -4.06 -6.47 -1.55
CA LYS A 60 -3.16 -6.84 -2.65
C LYS A 60 -3.09 -5.76 -3.74
N ASP A 61 -4.22 -5.12 -4.04
CA ASP A 61 -4.33 -4.11 -5.08
C ASP A 61 -3.75 -2.75 -4.66
N THR A 62 -3.89 -2.40 -3.37
CA THR A 62 -3.70 -1.01 -2.91
C THR A 62 -2.53 -0.81 -1.96
N VAL A 63 -1.99 -1.88 -1.36
CA VAL A 63 -0.90 -1.80 -0.38
C VAL A 63 0.41 -2.33 -0.96
N ASP A 64 1.51 -1.59 -0.82
CA ASP A 64 2.86 -2.07 -1.12
C ASP A 64 3.37 -2.97 0.01
N ILE A 65 2.77 -4.17 0.11
CA ILE A 65 3.07 -5.14 1.18
C ILE A 65 4.56 -5.46 1.21
N ARG A 66 5.20 -5.64 0.04
CA ARG A 66 6.64 -5.92 -0.04
C ARG A 66 7.49 -4.76 0.46
N GLY A 67 7.14 -3.53 0.06
CA GLY A 67 7.83 -2.33 0.50
C GLY A 67 7.74 -2.10 2.01
N ILE A 68 6.55 -2.34 2.59
CA ILE A 68 6.34 -2.30 4.04
C ILE A 68 7.17 -3.41 4.72
N GLY A 69 7.13 -4.64 4.21
CA GLY A 69 7.90 -5.75 4.76
C GLY A 69 9.41 -5.43 4.85
N PHE A 70 10.01 -4.96 3.77
CA PHE A 70 11.42 -4.56 3.80
C PHE A 70 11.71 -3.36 4.71
N TYR A 71 10.74 -2.46 4.91
CA TYR A 71 10.87 -1.38 5.89
C TYR A 71 10.88 -1.92 7.32
N THR A 72 10.03 -2.89 7.64
CA THR A 72 9.91 -3.46 9.00
C THR A 72 11.12 -4.29 9.42
N LEU A 73 11.90 -4.84 8.48
CA LEU A 73 13.20 -5.46 8.79
C LEU A 73 14.25 -4.46 9.31
N GLY A 74 14.12 -3.18 8.99
CA GLY A 74 15.05 -2.14 9.41
C GLY A 74 16.51 -2.43 9.01
N LYS A 75 17.43 -2.44 9.98
CA LYS A 75 18.86 -2.71 9.75
C LYS A 75 19.13 -4.14 9.29
N TYR A 76 18.32 -5.10 9.72
CA TYR A 76 18.49 -6.53 9.42
C TYR A 76 18.32 -6.84 7.93
N ARG A 77 17.58 -6.02 7.17
CA ARG A 77 17.47 -6.16 5.72
C ARG A 77 18.82 -6.27 4.99
N LYS A 78 19.86 -5.64 5.54
CA LYS A 78 21.20 -5.61 4.92
C LYS A 78 22.02 -6.87 5.19
N THR A 79 21.67 -7.65 6.22
CA THR A 79 22.40 -8.85 6.64
C THR A 79 21.80 -10.14 6.06
N LEU A 80 20.59 -10.09 5.52
CA LEU A 80 19.94 -11.25 4.92
C LEU A 80 20.52 -11.55 3.54
N ASN A 81 20.76 -12.86 3.27
CA ASN A 81 20.98 -13.36 1.92
C ASN A 81 19.65 -13.39 1.12
N ASP A 82 19.71 -13.70 -0.16
CA ASP A 82 18.53 -13.63 -1.03
C ASP A 82 17.48 -14.70 -0.67
N ILE A 83 17.89 -15.91 -0.27
CA ILE A 83 16.97 -16.97 0.20
C ILE A 83 16.21 -16.50 1.44
N GLN A 84 16.89 -15.86 2.38
CA GLN A 84 16.24 -15.32 3.59
C GLN A 84 15.31 -14.15 3.28
N LYS A 85 15.66 -13.29 2.30
CA LYS A 85 14.78 -12.20 1.85
C LYS A 85 13.52 -12.73 1.20
N ASP A 86 13.64 -13.75 0.38
CA ASP A 86 12.48 -14.38 -0.28
C ASP A 86 11.58 -15.06 0.76
N LYS A 87 12.14 -15.89 1.64
CA LYS A 87 11.40 -16.49 2.76
C LYS A 87 10.68 -15.43 3.61
N TYR A 88 11.38 -14.35 3.99
CA TYR A 88 10.78 -13.27 4.75
C TYR A 88 9.62 -12.61 3.98
N SER A 89 9.80 -12.36 2.68
CA SER A 89 8.77 -11.70 1.85
C SER A 89 7.49 -12.53 1.80
N GLU A 90 7.58 -13.84 1.68
CA GLU A 90 6.45 -14.77 1.69
C GLU A 90 5.75 -14.77 3.06
N LEU A 91 6.52 -14.93 4.14
CA LEU A 91 5.99 -14.94 5.50
C LEU A 91 5.33 -13.59 5.86
N PHE A 92 5.98 -12.47 5.53
CA PHE A 92 5.42 -11.16 5.80
C PHE A 92 4.14 -10.90 5.00
N TYR A 93 4.09 -11.36 3.77
CA TYR A 93 2.91 -11.24 2.91
C TYR A 93 1.68 -11.91 3.53
N GLU A 94 1.80 -13.17 3.95
CA GLU A 94 0.70 -13.90 4.58
C GLU A 94 0.33 -13.34 5.97
N TYR A 95 1.34 -12.99 6.76
CA TYR A 95 1.17 -12.30 8.04
C TYR A 95 0.37 -10.99 7.88
N PHE A 96 0.79 -10.16 6.92
CA PHE A 96 0.13 -8.88 6.66
C PHE A 96 -1.34 -9.08 6.26
N LEU A 97 -1.59 -9.95 5.29
CA LEU A 97 -2.95 -10.19 4.80
C LEU A 97 -3.85 -10.73 5.92
N LYS A 98 -3.37 -11.66 6.73
CA LYS A 98 -4.12 -12.22 7.85
C LYS A 98 -4.40 -11.16 8.92
N SER A 99 -3.37 -10.44 9.36
CA SER A 99 -3.49 -9.40 10.40
C SER A 99 -4.41 -8.27 9.98
N PHE A 100 -4.20 -7.74 8.75
CA PHE A 100 -4.97 -6.62 8.22
C PHE A 100 -6.45 -6.98 8.02
N SER A 101 -6.74 -8.07 7.30
CA SER A 101 -8.11 -8.44 7.00
C SER A 101 -8.92 -8.84 8.23
N SER A 102 -8.29 -9.54 9.19
CA SER A 102 -8.94 -9.89 10.45
C SER A 102 -9.32 -8.66 11.27
N ARG A 103 -8.41 -7.69 11.40
CA ARG A 103 -8.69 -6.44 12.13
C ARG A 103 -9.80 -5.61 11.47
N LEU A 104 -9.77 -5.48 10.14
CA LEU A 104 -10.81 -4.73 9.43
C LEU A 104 -12.17 -5.41 9.51
N SER A 105 -12.24 -6.73 9.49
CA SER A 105 -13.50 -7.47 9.55
C SER A 105 -14.29 -7.30 10.86
N GLU A 106 -13.66 -6.72 11.89
CA GLU A 106 -14.31 -6.38 13.17
C GLU A 106 -15.15 -5.09 13.09
N TYR A 107 -14.93 -4.27 12.06
CA TYR A 107 -15.72 -3.05 11.86
C TYR A 107 -17.02 -3.36 11.10
N SER A 108 -18.12 -2.86 11.63
CA SER A 108 -19.41 -2.88 10.95
C SER A 108 -19.69 -1.50 10.39
N ASN A 109 -19.87 -1.41 9.06
CA ASN A 109 -20.23 -0.19 8.36
C ASN A 109 -19.39 1.06 8.74
N PRO A 110 -18.02 0.99 8.65
CA PRO A 110 -17.18 2.13 9.00
C PRO A 110 -17.39 3.27 8.01
N LYS A 111 -17.57 4.48 8.51
CA LYS A 111 -17.61 5.69 7.69
C LYS A 111 -16.29 6.44 7.85
N ILE A 112 -15.53 6.55 6.75
CA ILE A 112 -14.27 7.28 6.70
C ILE A 112 -14.46 8.49 5.77
N ASP A 113 -14.14 9.68 6.27
CA ASP A 113 -14.21 10.95 5.58
C ASP A 113 -12.80 11.41 5.19
N VAL A 114 -12.50 11.40 3.90
CA VAL A 114 -11.21 11.87 3.36
C VAL A 114 -11.25 13.39 3.25
N GLN A 115 -10.34 14.07 3.97
CA GLN A 115 -10.39 15.52 4.16
C GLN A 115 -9.40 16.29 3.29
N SER A 116 -8.11 15.91 3.33
CA SER A 116 -7.05 16.67 2.68
C SER A 116 -5.89 15.78 2.25
N GLN A 117 -5.04 16.33 1.39
CA GLN A 117 -3.77 15.70 1.04
C GLN A 117 -2.64 16.73 1.10
N GLU A 118 -1.43 16.25 1.44
CA GLU A 118 -0.21 17.05 1.49
C GLU A 118 0.94 16.26 0.86
N LYS A 119 1.62 16.86 -0.12
CA LYS A 119 2.80 16.26 -0.74
C LYS A 119 4.00 16.40 0.20
N LEU A 120 4.50 15.28 0.72
CA LEU A 120 5.70 15.28 1.58
C LEU A 120 6.99 15.47 0.78
N ASN A 121 7.09 14.82 -0.38
CA ASN A 121 8.21 14.89 -1.30
C ASN A 121 7.78 14.30 -2.66
N GLU A 122 8.73 14.13 -3.58
CA GLU A 122 8.43 13.63 -4.93
C GLU A 122 7.84 12.20 -4.97
N ASN A 123 8.09 11.40 -3.92
CA ASN A 123 7.69 10.00 -3.88
C ASN A 123 6.52 9.72 -2.91
N TYR A 124 6.15 10.68 -2.07
CA TYR A 124 5.16 10.45 -1.01
C TYR A 124 4.20 11.61 -0.83
N THR A 125 2.93 11.25 -0.68
CA THR A 125 1.85 12.14 -0.26
C THR A 125 1.19 11.58 1.00
N ILE A 126 0.84 12.44 1.94
CA ILE A 126 -0.05 12.11 3.06
C ILE A 126 -1.47 12.50 2.67
N VAL A 127 -2.39 11.57 2.85
CA VAL A 127 -3.83 11.84 2.78
C VAL A 127 -4.38 11.75 4.19
N SER A 128 -5.09 12.76 4.64
CA SER A 128 -5.72 12.81 5.97
C SER A 128 -7.20 12.45 5.87
N SER A 129 -7.67 11.64 6.80
CA SER A 129 -9.06 11.24 6.91
C SER A 129 -9.47 11.06 8.37
N ILE A 130 -10.78 10.98 8.59
CA ILE A 130 -11.39 10.73 9.88
C ILE A 130 -12.28 9.50 9.78
N LEU A 131 -12.08 8.53 10.67
CA LEU A 131 -13.06 7.51 10.94
C LEU A 131 -14.13 8.14 11.85
N VAL A 132 -15.32 8.30 11.31
CA VAL A 132 -16.41 9.03 11.98
C VAL A 132 -16.82 8.34 13.27
N ALA A 133 -17.05 9.13 14.33
CA ALA A 133 -17.54 8.64 15.60
C ALA A 133 -18.88 7.90 15.48
N THR A 134 -19.11 6.96 16.36
CA THR A 134 -20.41 6.30 16.58
C THR A 134 -20.83 6.45 18.05
N GLU A 135 -21.98 5.97 18.43
CA GLU A 135 -22.40 5.98 19.85
C GLU A 135 -21.43 5.24 20.78
N THR A 136 -20.72 4.24 20.26
CA THR A 136 -19.83 3.36 21.04
C THR A 136 -18.33 3.58 20.76
N ARG A 137 -17.99 4.44 19.79
CA ARG A 137 -16.59 4.67 19.39
C ARG A 137 -16.35 6.15 19.11
N PRO A 138 -15.28 6.74 19.68
CA PRO A 138 -14.88 8.11 19.35
C PRO A 138 -14.42 8.23 17.89
N GLU A 139 -14.31 9.47 17.43
CA GLU A 139 -13.64 9.81 16.19
C GLU A 139 -12.16 9.37 16.24
N VAL A 140 -11.62 8.90 15.09
CA VAL A 140 -10.21 8.50 14.98
C VAL A 140 -9.58 9.15 13.76
N LYS A 141 -8.47 9.85 13.96
CA LYS A 141 -7.69 10.46 12.88
C LYS A 141 -6.80 9.43 12.21
N ILE A 142 -6.87 9.36 10.89
CA ILE A 142 -6.09 8.43 10.09
C ILE A 142 -5.34 9.22 9.02
N GLN A 143 -4.02 9.05 8.95
CA GLN A 143 -3.20 9.55 7.85
C GLN A 143 -2.66 8.37 7.05
N TRP A 144 -2.80 8.46 5.74
CA TRP A 144 -2.38 7.45 4.77
C TRP A 144 -1.11 7.93 4.10
N ARG A 145 0.01 7.22 4.27
CA ARG A 145 1.23 7.52 3.53
C ARG A 145 1.20 6.80 2.21
N ILE A 146 0.99 7.55 1.15
CA ILE A 146 0.85 7.04 -0.21
C ILE A 146 2.18 7.20 -0.95
N TYR A 147 2.66 6.11 -1.55
CA TYR A 147 3.80 6.10 -2.46
C TYR A 147 3.34 6.46 -3.86
N THR A 148 3.83 7.57 -4.37
CA THR A 148 3.37 8.23 -5.60
C THR A 148 4.44 8.31 -6.69
N LYS A 149 5.55 7.56 -6.55
CA LYS A 149 6.62 7.52 -7.57
C LYS A 149 6.09 7.05 -8.93
N ASN A 150 5.13 6.11 -8.95
CA ASN A 150 4.34 5.80 -10.12
C ASN A 150 2.96 6.44 -9.95
N PRO A 151 2.68 7.57 -10.64
CA PRO A 151 1.43 8.30 -10.48
C PRO A 151 0.21 7.54 -11.04
N GLU A 152 0.41 6.57 -11.94
CA GLU A 152 -0.65 5.72 -12.47
C GLU A 152 -1.04 4.60 -11.50
N LYS A 153 -0.16 4.25 -10.57
CA LYS A 153 -0.37 3.19 -9.59
C LYS A 153 0.14 3.60 -8.20
N PRO A 154 -0.54 4.53 -7.53
CA PRO A 154 -0.22 4.87 -6.15
C PRO A 154 -0.45 3.65 -5.23
N MET A 155 0.33 3.55 -4.14
CA MET A 155 0.27 2.42 -3.20
C MET A 155 0.37 2.92 -1.76
N ILE A 156 -0.41 2.33 -0.86
CA ILE A 156 -0.33 2.61 0.58
C ILE A 156 0.96 1.97 1.12
N ARG A 157 1.76 2.76 1.86
CA ARG A 157 2.99 2.28 2.54
C ARG A 157 2.97 2.44 4.05
N ASP A 158 2.01 3.16 4.59
CA ASP A 158 1.83 3.27 6.05
C ASP A 158 0.43 3.80 6.36
N LEU A 159 -0.08 3.43 7.53
CA LEU A 159 -1.20 4.07 8.19
C LEU A 159 -0.70 4.66 9.50
N ILE A 160 -1.02 5.93 9.73
CA ILE A 160 -0.70 6.65 10.95
C ILE A 160 -2.04 6.93 11.64
N ILE A 161 -2.29 6.24 12.74
CA ILE A 161 -3.54 6.31 13.50
C ILE A 161 -3.26 7.06 14.79
N GLU A 162 -3.96 8.18 15.01
CA GLU A 162 -3.74 9.07 16.17
C GLU A 162 -2.24 9.42 16.37
N GLY A 163 -1.52 9.64 15.26
CA GLY A 163 -0.09 9.96 15.27
C GLY A 163 0.85 8.76 15.36
N LEU A 164 0.33 7.54 15.57
CA LEU A 164 1.11 6.30 15.65
C LEU A 164 1.24 5.62 14.28
N SER A 165 2.44 5.55 13.73
CA SER A 165 2.74 4.84 12.49
C SER A 165 2.73 3.32 12.70
N LEU A 166 1.83 2.62 12.03
CA LEU A 166 1.72 1.16 12.13
C LEU A 166 2.97 0.45 11.59
N ALA A 167 3.53 0.94 10.48
CA ALA A 167 4.73 0.36 9.92
C ALA A 167 5.95 0.55 10.83
N ARG A 168 6.05 1.69 11.55
CA ARG A 168 7.11 1.93 12.53
C ARG A 168 6.97 1.00 13.72
N THR A 169 5.77 0.92 14.30
CA THR A 169 5.48 0.03 15.44
C THR A 169 5.85 -1.41 15.09
N GLN A 170 5.43 -1.89 13.92
CA GLN A 170 5.77 -3.24 13.47
C GLN A 170 7.29 -3.46 13.30
N LYS A 171 8.01 -2.43 12.82
CA LYS A 171 9.47 -2.49 12.74
C LYS A 171 10.12 -2.61 14.11
N GLU A 172 9.61 -1.90 15.11
CA GLU A 172 10.12 -1.93 16.48
C GLU A 172 9.83 -3.29 17.15
N GLU A 173 8.63 -3.85 16.95
CA GLU A 173 8.26 -5.18 17.40
C GLU A 173 9.16 -6.26 16.79
N PHE A 174 9.37 -6.25 15.48
CA PHE A 174 10.24 -7.22 14.81
C PHE A 174 11.70 -7.09 15.25
N ALA A 175 12.17 -5.85 15.42
CA ALA A 175 13.52 -5.62 15.94
C ALA A 175 13.66 -6.18 17.37
N SER A 176 12.64 -6.03 18.21
CA SER A 176 12.62 -6.60 19.57
C SER A 176 12.70 -8.12 19.54
N ILE A 177 11.87 -8.79 18.71
CA ILE A 177 11.90 -10.26 18.56
C ILE A 177 13.30 -10.75 18.18
N ILE A 178 13.94 -10.10 17.20
CA ILE A 178 15.27 -10.50 16.74
C ILE A 178 16.31 -10.24 17.84
N GLN A 179 16.27 -9.09 18.52
CA GLN A 179 17.24 -8.71 19.54
C GLN A 179 17.18 -9.59 20.78
N THR A 180 16.00 -9.97 21.24
CA THR A 180 15.79 -10.82 22.40
C THR A 180 16.14 -12.30 22.15
N ASN A 181 16.42 -12.66 20.89
CA ASN A 181 16.84 -13.98 20.48
C ASN A 181 18.22 -13.94 19.80
N ASP A 182 19.21 -13.37 20.46
CA ASP A 182 20.64 -13.33 20.05
C ASP A 182 20.87 -12.76 18.65
N CYS A 183 20.03 -11.83 18.22
CA CYS A 183 20.03 -11.27 16.87
C CYS A 183 19.79 -12.32 15.74
N ASP A 184 19.18 -13.45 16.06
CA ASP A 184 18.83 -14.48 15.09
C ASP A 184 17.52 -14.12 14.34
N ILE A 185 17.63 -13.93 13.03
CA ILE A 185 16.47 -13.65 12.15
C ILE A 185 15.46 -14.81 12.10
N ASN A 186 15.91 -16.05 12.35
CA ASN A 186 15.01 -17.21 12.34
C ASN A 186 13.96 -17.14 13.45
N ALA A 187 14.25 -16.47 14.57
CA ALA A 187 13.26 -16.22 15.61
C ALA A 187 12.07 -15.41 15.08
N LEU A 188 12.32 -14.41 14.23
CA LEU A 188 11.24 -13.68 13.56
C LEU A 188 10.47 -14.58 12.60
N PHE A 189 11.16 -15.42 11.80
CA PHE A 189 10.48 -16.32 10.87
C PHE A 189 9.54 -17.29 11.61
N ILE A 190 10.01 -17.90 12.69
CA ILE A 190 9.20 -18.78 13.55
C ILE A 190 7.98 -18.02 14.13
N SER A 191 8.18 -16.78 14.58
CA SER A 191 7.08 -15.96 15.12
C SER A 191 6.01 -15.68 14.06
N LEU A 192 6.43 -15.34 12.83
CA LEU A 192 5.51 -15.12 11.71
C LEU A 192 4.77 -16.40 11.33
N GLU A 193 5.49 -17.52 11.18
CA GLU A 193 4.89 -18.83 10.87
C GLU A 193 3.85 -19.24 11.93
N LYS A 194 4.16 -19.04 13.22
CA LYS A 194 3.23 -19.31 14.31
C LYS A 194 1.97 -18.45 14.20
N PHE A 195 2.10 -17.16 13.90
CA PHE A 195 0.95 -16.27 13.75
C PHE A 195 0.08 -16.67 12.55
N ILE A 196 0.70 -17.05 11.43
CA ILE A 196 0.00 -17.45 10.20
C ILE A 196 -0.82 -18.74 10.41
N ASN A 197 -0.29 -19.69 11.18
CA ASN A 197 -0.89 -21.01 11.38
C ASN A 197 -1.92 -21.10 12.54
N ASN A 198 -1.97 -20.09 13.41
CA ASN A 198 -2.97 -19.96 14.49
C ASN A 198 -4.24 -19.24 14.02
#